data_f630f28e4f3537ee8d4a6f22c0693d33
#
_entry.id   f630f28e4f3537ee8d4a6f22c0693d33
#
_cell.length_a   1.000
_cell.length_b   1.000
_cell.length_c   1.000
_cell.angle_alpha   90.00
_cell.angle_beta   90.00
_cell.angle_gamma   90.00
#
_symmetry.space_group_name_H-M   'P 1'
#
loop_
_entity.id
_entity.type
_entity.pdbx_description
1 polymer ?
#
loop_
_entity_poly.entity_id
_entity_poly.type
_entity_poly.pdbx_seq_one_letter_code
_entity_poly.pdbx_strand_id
1 'polypeptide(L)'
;MIDTILDEQSILGMGIGLAHNGFVPIVEIQFLAYLHNAEDQLRGEAATLPFFSNGQFTNPMVVRIASLGYQSGFGGHFHNDNSIAVLRDIPGIVIACPSNGVDAVLMLRESVRLAREEQRIVVFLEPIARYMTRDLHAEGDDRWAGRYPD
;
A
#
# COMPACT_ATOMS: atom_id res chain seq x y z
N MET A 1 6.58 -15.73 4.16
CA MET A 1 6.21 -15.11 2.88
C MET A 1 5.43 -16.15 2.09
N ILE A 2 4.39 -15.74 1.40
CA ILE A 2 3.52 -16.63 0.61
C ILE A 2 3.51 -16.08 -0.81
N ASP A 3 3.90 -16.91 -1.77
CA ASP A 3 3.75 -16.59 -3.19
C ASP A 3 2.33 -16.96 -3.62
N THR A 4 1.61 -16.00 -4.17
CA THR A 4 0.23 -16.16 -4.61
C THR A 4 0.18 -16.33 -6.12
N ILE A 5 -0.99 -16.67 -6.64
CA ILE A 5 -1.27 -16.48 -8.06
C ILE A 5 -1.30 -14.98 -8.39
N LEU A 6 -1.02 -14.63 -9.63
CA LEU A 6 -1.08 -13.26 -10.11
C LEU A 6 -2.54 -12.89 -10.40
N ASP A 7 -3.25 -12.55 -9.34
CA ASP A 7 -4.63 -12.09 -9.39
C ASP A 7 -4.91 -11.21 -8.17
N GLU A 8 -5.07 -9.93 -8.38
CA GLU A 8 -5.16 -8.91 -7.31
C GLU A 8 -6.40 -9.11 -6.44
N GLN A 9 -7.50 -9.60 -7.00
CA GLN A 9 -8.71 -9.93 -6.24
C GLN A 9 -8.42 -11.06 -5.23
N SER A 10 -7.74 -12.12 -5.68
CA SER A 10 -7.34 -13.23 -4.82
C SER A 10 -6.31 -12.80 -3.77
N ILE A 11 -5.36 -11.93 -4.12
CA ILE A 11 -4.36 -11.40 -3.18
C ILE A 11 -5.04 -10.64 -2.05
N LEU A 12 -5.95 -9.70 -2.36
CA LEU A 12 -6.69 -8.96 -1.33
C LEU A 12 -7.67 -9.85 -0.58
N GLY A 13 -8.38 -10.75 -1.27
CA GLY A 13 -9.30 -11.69 -0.63
C GLY A 13 -8.59 -12.61 0.37
N MET A 14 -7.40 -13.10 0.03
CA MET A 14 -6.56 -13.87 0.96
C MET A 14 -6.09 -13.00 2.14
N GLY A 15 -5.71 -11.75 1.88
CA GLY A 15 -5.38 -10.79 2.93
C GLY A 15 -6.52 -10.59 3.93
N ILE A 16 -7.76 -10.42 3.44
CA ILE A 16 -8.97 -10.33 4.27
C ILE A 16 -9.13 -11.59 5.12
N GLY A 17 -9.02 -12.76 4.50
CA GLY A 17 -9.14 -14.04 5.22
C GLY A 17 -8.06 -14.23 6.28
N LEU A 18 -6.82 -13.83 6.02
CA LEU A 18 -5.73 -13.87 7.01
C LEU A 18 -5.99 -12.89 8.16
N ALA A 19 -6.45 -11.67 7.86
CA ALA A 19 -6.78 -10.69 8.88
C ALA A 19 -7.87 -11.20 9.84
N HIS A 20 -8.91 -11.83 9.33
CA HIS A 20 -9.97 -12.45 10.14
C HIS A 20 -9.45 -13.61 11.01
N ASN A 21 -8.37 -14.25 10.63
CA ASN A 21 -7.71 -15.30 11.41
C ASN A 21 -6.63 -14.75 12.37
N GLY A 22 -6.61 -13.45 12.63
CA GLY A 22 -5.75 -12.82 13.63
C GLY A 22 -4.33 -12.50 13.15
N PHE A 23 -4.07 -12.59 11.85
CA PHE A 23 -2.81 -12.13 11.28
C PHE A 23 -2.88 -10.64 10.91
N VAL A 24 -1.73 -10.02 10.72
CA VAL A 24 -1.59 -8.70 10.10
C VAL A 24 -0.90 -8.91 8.75
N PRO A 25 -1.64 -9.19 7.68
CA PRO A 25 -1.05 -9.39 6.38
C PRO A 25 -0.48 -8.11 5.81
N ILE A 26 0.66 -8.23 5.14
CA ILE A 26 1.21 -7.20 4.25
C ILE A 26 1.04 -7.76 2.84
N VAL A 27 0.01 -7.32 2.14
CA VAL A 27 -0.28 -7.75 0.77
C VAL A 27 0.37 -6.80 -0.22
N GLU A 28 0.79 -7.32 -1.35
CA GLU A 28 1.48 -6.53 -2.37
C GLU A 28 0.70 -6.56 -3.69
N ILE A 29 0.36 -5.37 -4.17
CA ILE A 29 -0.18 -5.14 -5.51
C ILE A 29 0.94 -4.55 -6.35
N GLN A 30 1.25 -5.19 -7.45
CA GLN A 30 2.44 -4.92 -8.24
C GLN A 30 2.50 -3.49 -8.80
N PHE A 31 1.36 -2.94 -9.23
CA PHE A 31 1.23 -1.57 -9.70
C PHE A 31 -0.15 -1.01 -9.38
N LEU A 32 -0.24 0.30 -9.14
CA LEU A 32 -1.52 0.96 -8.83
C LEU A 32 -2.57 0.73 -9.92
N ALA A 33 -2.18 0.66 -11.19
CA ALA A 33 -3.07 0.34 -12.30
C ALA A 33 -3.82 -0.99 -12.11
N TYR A 34 -3.21 -1.95 -11.44
CA TYR A 34 -3.81 -3.27 -11.22
C TYR A 34 -4.74 -3.32 -10.01
N LEU A 35 -4.64 -2.33 -9.11
CA LEU A 35 -5.58 -2.21 -8.01
C LEU A 35 -7.03 -2.05 -8.49
N HIS A 36 -7.25 -1.44 -9.66
CA HIS A 36 -8.60 -1.29 -10.23
C HIS A 36 -9.31 -2.62 -10.41
N ASN A 37 -8.56 -3.69 -10.66
CA ASN A 37 -9.11 -5.05 -10.74
C ASN A 37 -9.64 -5.57 -9.39
N ALA A 38 -9.09 -5.08 -8.29
CA ALA A 38 -9.39 -5.53 -6.92
C ALA A 38 -9.96 -4.41 -6.03
N GLU A 39 -10.41 -3.31 -6.61
CA GLU A 39 -10.96 -2.18 -5.86
C GLU A 39 -12.16 -2.60 -5.01
N ASP A 40 -12.99 -3.52 -5.51
CA ASP A 40 -14.16 -4.01 -4.80
C ASP A 40 -13.77 -4.76 -3.52
N GLN A 41 -12.74 -5.58 -3.54
CA GLN A 41 -12.25 -6.26 -2.34
C GLN A 41 -11.75 -5.27 -1.29
N LEU A 42 -11.12 -4.18 -1.71
CA LEU A 42 -10.66 -3.15 -0.78
C LEU A 42 -11.83 -2.32 -0.25
N ARG A 43 -12.67 -1.80 -1.15
CA ARG A 43 -13.77 -0.91 -0.84
C ARG A 43 -14.98 -1.65 -0.30
N GLY A 44 -15.48 -2.63 -1.08
CA GLY A 44 -16.75 -3.32 -0.81
C GLY A 44 -16.64 -4.32 0.34
N GLU A 45 -15.46 -4.92 0.53
CA GLU A 45 -15.27 -5.95 1.55
C GLU A 45 -14.44 -5.43 2.73
N ALA A 46 -13.16 -5.15 2.51
CA ALA A 46 -12.25 -4.86 3.61
C ALA A 46 -12.64 -3.60 4.39
N ALA A 47 -12.86 -2.48 3.70
CA ALA A 47 -13.10 -1.18 4.33
C ALA A 47 -14.51 -1.05 4.94
N THR A 48 -15.51 -1.73 4.38
CA THR A 48 -16.91 -1.61 4.84
C THR A 48 -17.27 -2.61 5.93
N LEU A 49 -16.51 -3.67 6.11
CA LEU A 49 -16.82 -4.71 7.08
C LEU A 49 -17.00 -4.20 8.52
N PRO A 50 -16.16 -3.29 9.04
CA PRO A 50 -16.36 -2.75 10.38
C PRO A 50 -17.71 -2.04 10.53
N PHE A 51 -18.15 -1.33 9.50
CA PHE A 51 -19.44 -0.64 9.50
C PHE A 51 -20.61 -1.63 9.51
N PHE A 52 -20.64 -2.57 8.57
CA PHE A 52 -21.75 -3.51 8.44
C PHE A 52 -21.80 -4.55 9.58
N SER A 53 -20.68 -4.86 10.18
CA SER A 53 -20.62 -5.76 11.34
C SER A 53 -20.83 -5.06 12.68
N ASN A 54 -21.12 -3.75 12.68
CA ASN A 54 -21.18 -2.94 13.89
C ASN A 54 -19.92 -3.07 14.77
N GLY A 55 -18.75 -3.06 14.12
CA GLY A 55 -17.44 -3.16 14.77
C GLY A 55 -17.06 -4.56 15.26
N GLN A 56 -17.86 -5.60 14.97
CA GLN A 56 -17.53 -6.96 15.38
C GLN A 56 -16.34 -7.55 14.62
N PHE A 57 -16.17 -7.14 13.37
CA PHE A 57 -15.08 -7.59 12.51
C PHE A 57 -14.30 -6.41 11.96
N THR A 58 -12.99 -6.59 11.87
CA THR A 58 -12.05 -5.63 11.29
C THR A 58 -11.13 -6.33 10.30
N ASN A 59 -10.47 -5.57 9.45
CA ASN A 59 -9.53 -6.09 8.47
C ASN A 59 -8.16 -5.41 8.63
N PRO A 60 -7.39 -5.70 9.70
CA PRO A 60 -6.07 -5.13 9.87
C PRO A 60 -5.13 -5.59 8.77
N MET A 61 -4.66 -4.69 7.91
CA MET A 61 -3.71 -5.03 6.86
C MET A 61 -2.93 -3.82 6.36
N VAL A 62 -1.79 -4.09 5.76
CA VAL A 62 -1.05 -3.12 4.95
C VAL A 62 -1.08 -3.57 3.51
N VAL A 63 -1.60 -2.74 2.62
CA VAL A 63 -1.62 -2.98 1.17
C VAL A 63 -0.50 -2.14 0.55
N ARG A 64 0.61 -2.77 0.17
CA ARG A 64 1.73 -2.12 -0.52
C ARG A 64 1.47 -2.06 -2.00
N ILE A 65 1.65 -0.89 -2.60
CA ILE A 65 1.38 -0.68 -4.02
C ILE A 65 2.48 0.17 -4.63
N ALA A 66 3.20 -0.37 -5.61
CA ALA A 66 4.08 0.42 -6.45
C ALA A 66 3.24 1.38 -7.31
N SER A 67 3.51 2.68 -7.20
CA SER A 67 2.68 3.73 -7.77
C SER A 67 3.51 4.94 -8.21
N LEU A 68 2.87 5.98 -8.73
CA LEU A 68 3.53 7.23 -9.08
C LEU A 68 4.75 7.01 -9.99
N GLY A 69 4.54 6.23 -11.05
CA GLY A 69 5.60 5.76 -11.93
C GLY A 69 6.30 6.89 -12.68
N TYR A 70 5.65 7.42 -13.67
CA TYR A 70 6.19 8.47 -14.58
C TYR A 70 7.59 8.19 -15.11
N GLN A 71 7.94 6.91 -15.27
CA GLN A 71 9.23 6.51 -15.79
C GLN A 71 9.21 6.52 -17.31
N SER A 72 10.12 7.28 -17.92
CA SER A 72 10.29 7.29 -19.37
C SER A 72 10.66 5.90 -19.89
N GLY A 73 9.92 5.45 -20.91
CA GLY A 73 10.18 4.16 -21.56
C GLY A 73 9.74 2.91 -20.81
N PHE A 74 9.06 3.06 -19.66
CA PHE A 74 8.56 1.94 -18.88
C PHE A 74 7.03 1.85 -18.91
N GLY A 75 6.48 0.72 -19.37
CA GLY A 75 5.09 0.32 -19.18
C GLY A 75 3.99 1.19 -19.77
N GLY A 76 4.34 2.27 -20.44
CA GLY A 76 3.38 3.20 -21.02
C GLY A 76 2.38 3.71 -19.96
N HIS A 77 1.16 4.04 -20.37
CA HIS A 77 0.11 4.49 -19.49
C HIS A 77 -0.37 3.39 -18.49
N PHE A 78 -0.15 2.14 -18.83
CA PHE A 78 -0.67 1.00 -18.08
C PHE A 78 0.01 0.84 -16.71
N HIS A 79 1.33 1.09 -16.62
CA HIS A 79 2.10 0.99 -15.39
C HIS A 79 2.33 2.34 -14.71
N ASN A 80 1.99 3.42 -15.38
CA ASN A 80 2.17 4.79 -14.90
C ASN A 80 0.85 5.41 -14.43
N ASP A 81 0.06 4.62 -13.71
CA ASP A 81 -1.21 5.05 -13.13
C ASP A 81 -0.97 5.88 -11.86
N ASN A 82 -1.80 6.89 -11.68
CA ASN A 82 -1.76 7.81 -10.56
C ASN A 82 -3.15 8.06 -9.97
N SER A 83 -4.02 7.07 -10.05
CA SER A 83 -5.44 7.13 -9.67
C SER A 83 -5.66 7.13 -8.16
N ILE A 84 -4.96 8.00 -7.43
CA ILE A 84 -5.10 8.14 -5.97
C ILE A 84 -6.52 8.56 -5.58
N ALA A 85 -7.25 9.21 -6.47
CA ALA A 85 -8.62 9.65 -6.22
C ALA A 85 -9.55 8.49 -5.85
N VAL A 86 -9.36 7.32 -6.43
CA VAL A 86 -10.10 6.08 -6.11
C VAL A 86 -9.95 5.73 -4.64
N LEU A 87 -8.72 5.76 -4.13
CA LEU A 87 -8.43 5.45 -2.72
C LEU A 87 -8.99 6.51 -1.77
N ARG A 88 -8.92 7.77 -2.16
CA ARG A 88 -9.43 8.90 -1.36
C ARG A 88 -10.91 8.74 -1.03
N ASP A 89 -11.67 8.16 -1.94
CA ASP A 89 -13.12 8.04 -1.82
C ASP A 89 -13.56 6.75 -1.09
N ILE A 90 -12.61 5.96 -0.59
CA ILE A 90 -12.88 4.78 0.24
C ILE A 90 -12.81 5.17 1.72
N PRO A 91 -13.95 5.20 2.46
CA PRO A 91 -13.92 5.50 3.89
C PRO A 91 -13.23 4.38 4.67
N GLY A 92 -12.56 4.74 5.77
CA GLY A 92 -12.00 3.77 6.72
C GLY A 92 -10.57 3.31 6.43
N ILE A 93 -9.99 3.68 5.28
CA ILE A 93 -8.58 3.39 4.99
C ILE A 93 -7.67 4.58 5.35
N VAL A 94 -6.39 4.28 5.58
CA VAL A 94 -5.31 5.26 5.70
C VAL A 94 -4.46 5.17 4.45
N ILE A 95 -4.15 6.30 3.83
CA ILE A 95 -3.26 6.34 2.66
C ILE A 95 -1.93 6.91 3.11
N ALA A 96 -0.86 6.15 2.95
CA ALA A 96 0.51 6.55 3.27
C ALA A 96 1.35 6.59 2.00
N CYS A 97 2.07 7.69 1.78
CA CYS A 97 2.96 7.84 0.65
C CYS A 97 4.24 8.56 1.10
N PRO A 98 5.37 7.86 1.20
CA PRO A 98 6.61 8.44 1.70
C PRO A 98 7.23 9.40 0.70
N SER A 99 7.92 10.42 1.21
CA SER A 99 8.60 11.43 0.38
C SER A 99 10.09 11.16 0.19
N ASN A 100 10.68 10.30 0.99
CA ASN A 100 12.11 9.91 0.95
C ASN A 100 12.32 8.56 1.63
N GLY A 101 13.56 8.05 1.64
CA GLY A 101 13.87 6.73 2.19
C GLY A 101 13.66 6.62 3.71
N VAL A 102 13.94 7.66 4.48
CA VAL A 102 13.72 7.67 5.94
C VAL A 102 12.22 7.63 6.23
N ASP A 103 11.43 8.47 5.54
CA ASP A 103 9.97 8.46 5.66
C ASP A 103 9.41 7.09 5.30
N ALA A 104 9.94 6.44 4.26
CA ALA A 104 9.47 5.13 3.84
C ALA A 104 9.57 4.09 4.97
N VAL A 105 10.70 4.07 5.69
CA VAL A 105 10.90 3.15 6.82
C VAL A 105 9.97 3.49 7.97
N LEU A 106 9.93 4.76 8.40
CA LEU A 106 9.13 5.19 9.54
C LEU A 106 7.62 5.01 9.28
N MET A 107 7.17 5.41 8.10
CA MET A 107 5.75 5.27 7.71
C MET A 107 5.34 3.81 7.55
N LEU A 108 6.22 2.94 7.04
CA LEU A 108 5.91 1.51 6.93
C LEU A 108 5.81 0.86 8.33
N ARG A 109 6.73 1.19 9.24
CA ARG A 109 6.65 0.75 10.65
C ARG A 109 5.33 1.22 11.29
N GLU A 110 4.97 2.49 11.10
CA GLU A 110 3.72 3.05 11.61
C GLU A 110 2.49 2.40 10.96
N SER A 111 2.54 2.10 9.66
CA SER A 111 1.47 1.38 8.97
C SER A 111 1.20 0.01 9.58
N VAL A 112 2.27 -0.72 9.92
CA VAL A 112 2.15 -2.02 10.60
C VAL A 112 1.60 -1.84 12.03
N ARG A 113 2.05 -0.81 12.75
CA ARG A 113 1.52 -0.49 14.08
C ARG A 113 0.01 -0.17 14.02
N LEU A 114 -0.41 0.70 13.11
CA LEU A 114 -1.81 1.07 12.90
C LEU A 114 -2.68 -0.16 12.58
N ALA A 115 -2.18 -1.03 11.70
CA ALA A 115 -2.88 -2.27 11.39
C ALA A 115 -3.01 -3.17 12.62
N ARG A 116 -1.91 -3.38 13.35
CA ARG A 116 -1.86 -4.29 14.49
C ARG A 116 -2.62 -3.79 15.70
N GLU A 117 -2.42 -2.53 16.09
CA GLU A 117 -2.90 -2.00 17.37
C GLU A 117 -4.25 -1.31 17.23
N GLU A 118 -4.48 -0.64 16.08
CA GLU A 118 -5.70 0.12 15.83
C GLU A 118 -6.63 -0.55 14.81
N GLN A 119 -6.26 -1.76 14.35
CA GLN A 119 -7.06 -2.57 13.43
C GLN A 119 -7.41 -1.83 12.13
N ARG A 120 -6.45 -1.02 11.63
CA ARG A 120 -6.64 -0.20 10.45
C ARG A 120 -6.17 -0.91 9.18
N ILE A 121 -6.79 -0.52 8.08
CA ILE A 121 -6.29 -0.80 6.74
C ILE A 121 -5.42 0.37 6.31
N VAL A 122 -4.18 0.09 5.95
CA VAL A 122 -3.27 1.10 5.43
C VAL A 122 -2.87 0.75 4.00
N VAL A 123 -3.13 1.65 3.07
CA VAL A 123 -2.63 1.57 1.70
C VAL A 123 -1.32 2.35 1.64
N PHE A 124 -0.23 1.63 1.44
CA PHE A 124 1.11 2.19 1.38
C PHE A 124 1.56 2.32 -0.07
N LEU A 125 1.55 3.55 -0.58
CA LEU A 125 1.91 3.88 -1.95
C LEU A 125 3.41 4.09 -2.06
N GLU A 126 4.07 3.29 -2.87
CA GLU A 126 5.52 3.37 -3.09
C GLU A 126 5.80 4.12 -4.40
N PRO A 127 6.43 5.32 -4.34
CA PRO A 127 6.77 6.07 -5.56
C PRO A 127 7.84 5.35 -6.38
N ILE A 128 7.42 4.48 -7.30
CA ILE A 128 8.33 3.65 -8.10
C ILE A 128 9.34 4.47 -8.91
N ALA A 129 8.97 5.68 -9.34
CA ALA A 129 9.89 6.58 -10.03
C ALA A 129 11.12 6.95 -9.19
N ARG A 130 11.07 6.71 -7.89
CA ARG A 130 12.12 7.05 -6.93
C ARG A 130 12.93 5.87 -6.41
N TYR A 131 12.58 4.64 -6.79
CA TYR A 131 13.28 3.44 -6.27
C TYR A 131 14.79 3.47 -6.46
N MET A 132 15.26 4.02 -7.57
CA MET A 132 16.70 4.11 -7.86
C MET A 132 17.31 5.48 -7.51
N THR A 133 16.53 6.38 -6.91
CA THR A 133 17.02 7.71 -6.51
C THR A 133 17.77 7.60 -5.20
N ARG A 134 18.96 8.18 -5.14
CA ARG A 134 19.80 8.26 -3.94
C ARG A 134 19.94 9.69 -3.44
N ASP A 135 20.05 10.61 -4.36
CA ASP A 135 20.34 12.01 -4.10
C ASP A 135 19.09 12.88 -4.18
N LEU A 136 18.99 13.89 -3.34
CA LEU A 136 17.86 14.80 -3.28
C LEU A 136 18.13 16.16 -3.92
N HIS A 137 19.28 16.77 -3.65
CA HIS A 137 19.61 18.14 -4.06
C HIS A 137 20.82 18.23 -4.98
N ALA A 138 21.82 17.38 -4.77
CA ALA A 138 23.06 17.37 -5.55
C ALA A 138 23.59 15.95 -5.69
N GLU A 139 24.29 15.69 -6.77
CA GLU A 139 24.92 14.39 -7.04
C GLU A 139 25.84 13.99 -5.87
N GLY A 140 25.64 12.80 -5.33
CA GLY A 140 26.42 12.21 -4.24
C GLY A 140 26.02 12.70 -2.84
N ASP A 141 24.91 13.43 -2.68
CA ASP A 141 24.45 13.87 -1.35
C ASP A 141 23.77 12.77 -0.53
N ASP A 142 23.35 11.67 -1.13
CA ASP A 142 22.66 10.52 -0.52
C ASP A 142 21.44 10.89 0.36
N ARG A 143 20.89 12.08 0.20
CA ARG A 143 19.82 12.59 1.07
C ARG A 143 18.45 11.99 0.79
N TRP A 144 18.24 11.50 -0.41
CA TRP A 144 16.98 10.79 -0.72
C TRP A 144 16.92 9.45 0.01
N ALA A 145 18.02 8.67 -0.06
CA ALA A 145 18.11 7.38 0.62
C ALA A 145 18.14 7.55 2.15
N GLY A 146 18.92 8.53 2.63
CA GLY A 146 19.06 8.79 4.05
C GLY A 146 19.78 7.67 4.81
N ARG A 147 19.87 7.83 6.13
CA ARG A 147 20.34 6.77 7.03
C ARG A 147 19.13 6.01 7.56
N TYR A 148 19.28 4.70 7.73
CA TYR A 148 18.24 3.90 8.37
C TYR A 148 17.94 4.45 9.76
N PRO A 149 16.68 4.81 10.07
CA PRO A 149 16.33 5.36 11.37
C PRO A 149 16.32 4.25 12.45
N ASP A 150 16.72 4.62 13.65
CA ASP A 150 16.74 3.75 14.85
C ASP A 150 15.33 3.32 15.27
#